data_db1fa779eaf3002f0d16fee6bf09cf70
#
_entry.id   db1fa779eaf3002f0d16fee6bf09cf70
#
_cell.length_a   1.000
_cell.length_b   1.000
_cell.length_c   1.000
_cell.angle_alpha   90.00
_cell.angle_beta   90.00
_cell.angle_gamma   90.00
#
_symmetry.space_group_name_H-M   'P 1'
#
loop_
_entity.id
_entity.type
_entity.pdbx_description
1 polymer ?
#
loop_
_entity_poly.entity_id
_entity_poly.type
_entity_poly.pdbx_seq_one_letter_code
_entity_poly.pdbx_strand_id
1 'polypeptide(L)'
;MKKSKADGNLVVPAPQQLSVIEQSLKSLRSMIMNGDLAPGQKLVEASLCTNLGISRASLREALRIMEGERLIELIPNRGPSVAKLGWREIEDIHDVWAMLTSEAVYRFVERAKPEDLDAVRRAAADLGHALANDSAVEQLVATNKLFSIFLDSCGNSVLVEIVYRLVSRLNFLRARALQYEGWGALCLHEINEIVAAIQARNPIAARDATHRHIDSACAAAKQVALLATTRPLQRARGGRSSGASSAA
;
A
#
# COMPACT_ATOMS: atom_id res chain seq x y z
N MET A 1 -58.63 6.09 24.84
CA MET A 1 -57.37 6.66 24.30
C MET A 1 -56.20 5.83 24.80
N LYS A 2 -55.68 4.92 23.96
CA LYS A 2 -54.49 4.11 24.27
C LYS A 2 -53.32 4.66 23.45
N LYS A 3 -52.29 5.20 24.12
CA LYS A 3 -51.04 5.62 23.51
C LYS A 3 -50.18 4.38 23.25
N SER A 4 -49.92 4.07 22.00
CA SER A 4 -48.90 3.09 21.55
C SER A 4 -47.54 3.75 21.65
N LYS A 5 -46.67 3.18 22.48
CA LYS A 5 -45.22 3.46 22.46
C LYS A 5 -44.60 2.63 21.33
N ALA A 6 -44.05 3.30 20.33
CA ALA A 6 -43.17 2.68 19.35
C ALA A 6 -41.76 2.68 19.93
N ASP A 7 -41.30 1.51 20.42
CA ASP A 7 -39.92 1.27 20.74
C ASP A 7 -39.17 1.01 19.43
N GLY A 8 -38.50 2.05 18.93
CA GLY A 8 -37.56 1.95 17.80
C GLY A 8 -36.28 1.29 18.26
N ASN A 9 -36.22 -0.02 18.12
CA ASN A 9 -34.98 -0.77 18.36
C ASN A 9 -34.02 -0.50 17.18
N LEU A 10 -33.06 0.39 17.36
CA LEU A 10 -31.93 0.61 16.45
C LEU A 10 -31.09 -0.66 16.49
N VAL A 11 -31.28 -1.54 15.49
CA VAL A 11 -30.41 -2.68 15.25
C VAL A 11 -29.08 -2.12 14.76
N VAL A 12 -28.11 -2.03 15.65
CA VAL A 12 -26.71 -1.78 15.26
C VAL A 12 -26.25 -2.99 14.47
N PRO A 13 -25.90 -2.87 13.17
CA PRO A 13 -25.40 -4.02 12.42
C PRO A 13 -24.11 -4.52 13.07
N ALA A 14 -24.04 -5.83 13.34
CA ALA A 14 -22.83 -6.48 13.79
C ALA A 14 -21.69 -6.22 12.81
N PRO A 15 -20.42 -6.14 13.25
CA PRO A 15 -19.28 -5.94 12.38
C PRO A 15 -19.33 -7.00 11.27
N GLN A 16 -19.46 -6.54 10.01
CA GLN A 16 -19.55 -7.43 8.87
C GLN A 16 -18.25 -8.23 8.77
N GLN A 17 -18.33 -9.54 8.94
CA GLN A 17 -17.21 -10.43 8.61
C GLN A 17 -16.92 -10.23 7.11
N LEU A 18 -15.64 -9.94 6.79
CA LEU A 18 -15.19 -9.83 5.40
C LEU A 18 -15.58 -11.09 4.63
N SER A 19 -16.11 -10.94 3.44
CA SER A 19 -16.41 -12.08 2.56
C SER A 19 -15.12 -12.89 2.28
N VAL A 20 -15.26 -14.15 1.93
CA VAL A 20 -14.12 -15.01 1.57
C VAL A 20 -13.27 -14.38 0.46
N ILE A 21 -13.94 -13.69 -0.47
CA ILE A 21 -13.27 -12.98 -1.58
C ILE A 21 -12.45 -11.80 -1.05
N GLU A 22 -13.02 -10.98 -0.16
CA GLU A 22 -12.31 -9.82 0.43
C GLU A 22 -11.12 -10.26 1.27
N GLN A 23 -11.25 -11.33 2.04
CA GLN A 23 -10.14 -11.93 2.79
C GLN A 23 -9.03 -12.41 1.85
N SER A 24 -9.41 -13.07 0.74
CA SER A 24 -8.48 -13.56 -0.27
C SER A 24 -7.74 -12.42 -0.96
N LEU A 25 -8.44 -11.36 -1.33
CA LEU A 25 -7.86 -10.15 -1.90
C LEU A 25 -6.84 -9.51 -0.95
N LYS A 26 -7.22 -9.38 0.33
CA LYS A 26 -6.32 -8.84 1.36
C LYS A 26 -5.05 -9.69 1.50
N SER A 27 -5.20 -11.02 1.54
CA SER A 27 -4.07 -11.95 1.66
C SER A 27 -3.17 -11.90 0.43
N LEU A 28 -3.72 -11.95 -0.78
CA LEU A 28 -2.96 -11.90 -2.02
C LEU A 28 -2.21 -10.57 -2.19
N ARG A 29 -2.85 -9.44 -1.88
CA ARG A 29 -2.19 -8.13 -1.87
C ARG A 29 -1.04 -8.08 -0.86
N SER A 30 -1.24 -8.64 0.34
CA SER A 30 -0.18 -8.73 1.35
C SER A 30 0.99 -9.58 0.86
N MET A 31 0.75 -10.73 0.23
CA MET A 31 1.79 -11.60 -0.31
C MET A 31 2.61 -10.90 -1.43
N ILE A 32 1.95 -10.10 -2.29
CA ILE A 32 2.66 -9.29 -3.29
C ILE A 32 3.48 -8.20 -2.61
N MET A 33 2.91 -7.50 -1.65
CA MET A 33 3.57 -6.41 -0.94
C MET A 33 4.80 -6.88 -0.15
N ASN A 34 4.71 -8.06 0.50
CA ASN A 34 5.82 -8.65 1.25
C ASN A 34 6.89 -9.30 0.35
N GLY A 35 6.58 -9.49 -0.94
CA GLY A 35 7.47 -10.16 -1.88
C GLY A 35 7.38 -11.68 -1.89
N ASP A 36 6.43 -12.28 -1.16
CA ASP A 36 6.13 -13.72 -1.21
C ASP A 36 5.67 -14.12 -2.62
N LEU A 37 5.00 -13.19 -3.31
CA LEU A 37 4.65 -13.26 -4.72
C LEU A 37 5.40 -12.15 -5.47
N ALA A 38 6.49 -12.51 -6.15
CA ALA A 38 7.34 -11.55 -6.84
C ALA A 38 6.74 -11.06 -8.18
N PRO A 39 7.02 -9.82 -8.63
CA PRO A 39 6.64 -9.35 -9.94
C PRO A 39 7.06 -10.30 -11.07
N GLY A 40 6.13 -10.63 -11.96
CA GLY A 40 6.32 -11.60 -13.04
C GLY A 40 6.23 -13.07 -12.61
N GLN A 41 6.06 -13.36 -11.33
CA GLN A 41 5.92 -14.73 -10.84
C GLN A 41 4.59 -15.33 -11.31
N LYS A 42 4.66 -16.55 -11.89
CA LYS A 42 3.48 -17.34 -12.24
C LYS A 42 2.76 -17.81 -10.96
N LEU A 43 1.45 -17.63 -10.93
CA LEU A 43 0.60 -18.05 -9.82
C LEU A 43 0.06 -19.45 -10.11
N VAL A 44 0.32 -20.38 -9.18
CA VAL A 44 -0.21 -21.75 -9.28
C VAL A 44 -1.51 -21.79 -8.49
N GLU A 45 -2.66 -21.81 -9.19
CA GLU A 45 -4.00 -21.77 -8.58
C GLU A 45 -4.18 -22.85 -7.51
N ALA A 46 -3.72 -24.08 -7.74
CA ALA A 46 -3.84 -25.17 -6.77
C ALA A 46 -3.14 -24.87 -5.45
N SER A 47 -1.90 -24.34 -5.52
CA SER A 47 -1.14 -23.96 -4.32
C SER A 47 -1.79 -22.80 -3.59
N LEU A 48 -2.29 -21.80 -4.31
CA LEU A 48 -2.99 -20.66 -3.70
C LEU A 48 -4.29 -21.08 -3.03
N CYS A 49 -5.09 -21.97 -3.65
CA CYS A 49 -6.30 -22.52 -3.03
C CYS A 49 -5.97 -23.23 -1.71
N THR A 50 -4.91 -24.05 -1.69
CA THR A 50 -4.48 -24.75 -0.49
C THR A 50 -4.00 -23.80 0.59
N ASN A 51 -3.14 -22.83 0.22
CA ASN A 51 -2.56 -21.89 1.19
C ASN A 51 -3.59 -20.93 1.79
N LEU A 52 -4.59 -20.51 1.00
CA LEU A 52 -5.63 -19.59 1.43
C LEU A 52 -6.88 -20.29 1.98
N GLY A 53 -6.99 -21.62 1.85
CA GLY A 53 -8.15 -22.38 2.30
C GLY A 53 -9.43 -22.04 1.53
N ILE A 54 -9.34 -21.71 0.22
CA ILE A 54 -10.48 -21.24 -0.58
C ILE A 54 -10.73 -22.12 -1.81
N SER A 55 -11.96 -22.02 -2.34
CA SER A 55 -12.33 -22.71 -3.58
C SER A 55 -11.64 -22.11 -4.80
N ARG A 56 -11.49 -22.90 -5.86
CA ARG A 56 -10.99 -22.41 -7.16
C ARG A 56 -11.86 -21.29 -7.73
N ALA A 57 -13.17 -21.35 -7.52
CA ALA A 57 -14.09 -20.32 -7.98
C ALA A 57 -13.84 -18.99 -7.28
N SER A 58 -13.72 -19.01 -5.93
CA SER A 58 -13.39 -17.82 -5.12
C SER A 58 -12.02 -17.23 -5.48
N LEU A 59 -11.01 -18.09 -5.72
CA LEU A 59 -9.68 -17.64 -6.14
C LEU A 59 -9.75 -16.94 -7.50
N ARG A 60 -10.42 -17.54 -8.48
CA ARG A 60 -10.53 -16.94 -9.83
C ARG A 60 -11.25 -15.60 -9.81
N GLU A 61 -12.27 -15.45 -8.97
CA GLU A 61 -12.95 -14.16 -8.80
C GLU A 61 -12.00 -13.13 -8.19
N ALA A 62 -11.26 -13.46 -7.14
CA ALA A 62 -10.26 -12.59 -6.56
C ALA A 62 -9.17 -12.20 -7.59
N LEU A 63 -8.68 -13.15 -8.40
CA LEU A 63 -7.68 -12.88 -9.44
C LEU A 63 -8.23 -11.97 -10.55
N ARG A 64 -9.51 -12.08 -10.93
CA ARG A 64 -10.13 -11.15 -11.89
C ARG A 64 -10.22 -9.73 -11.36
N ILE A 65 -10.58 -9.57 -10.09
CA ILE A 65 -10.58 -8.26 -9.43
C ILE A 65 -9.17 -7.66 -9.45
N MET A 66 -8.15 -8.44 -9.08
CA MET A 66 -6.75 -8.01 -9.09
C MET A 66 -6.21 -7.74 -10.50
N GLU A 67 -6.72 -8.43 -11.52
CA GLU A 67 -6.43 -8.11 -12.93
C GLU A 67 -7.00 -6.74 -13.31
N GLY A 68 -8.25 -6.47 -12.93
CA GLY A 68 -8.85 -5.14 -13.10
C GLY A 68 -8.07 -4.02 -12.40
N GLU A 69 -7.42 -4.33 -11.27
CA GLU A 69 -6.50 -3.44 -10.55
C GLU A 69 -5.09 -3.39 -11.17
N ARG A 70 -4.82 -4.17 -12.21
CA ARG A 70 -3.50 -4.35 -12.83
C ARG A 70 -2.40 -4.83 -11.87
N LEU A 71 -2.76 -5.58 -10.85
CA LEU A 71 -1.83 -6.27 -9.92
C LEU A 71 -1.47 -7.67 -10.43
N ILE A 72 -2.36 -8.26 -11.22
CA ILE A 72 -2.21 -9.58 -11.84
C ILE A 72 -2.41 -9.44 -13.35
N GLU A 73 -1.76 -10.29 -14.12
CA GLU A 73 -1.95 -10.47 -15.55
C GLU A 73 -2.44 -11.88 -15.82
N LEU A 74 -3.55 -12.00 -16.58
CA LEU A 74 -4.03 -13.28 -17.07
C LEU A 74 -3.47 -13.53 -18.47
N ILE A 75 -2.36 -14.26 -18.57
CA ILE A 75 -1.69 -14.53 -19.84
C ILE A 75 -2.33 -15.75 -20.50
N PRO A 76 -2.88 -15.65 -21.74
CA PRO A 76 -3.42 -16.79 -22.46
C PRO A 76 -2.45 -17.97 -22.49
N ASN A 77 -2.94 -19.17 -22.19
CA ASN A 77 -2.17 -20.42 -22.15
C ASN A 77 -1.04 -20.49 -21.09
N ARG A 78 -0.79 -19.41 -20.32
CA ARG A 78 0.21 -19.37 -19.24
C ARG A 78 -0.40 -19.29 -17.85
N GLY A 79 -1.67 -18.83 -17.78
CA GLY A 79 -2.39 -18.61 -16.53
C GLY A 79 -2.01 -17.28 -15.85
N PRO A 80 -2.47 -17.09 -14.58
CA PRO A 80 -2.23 -15.86 -13.84
C PRO A 80 -0.77 -15.69 -13.45
N SER A 81 -0.28 -14.44 -13.50
CA SER A 81 1.02 -14.03 -12.99
C SER A 81 0.93 -12.67 -12.30
N VAL A 82 1.81 -12.38 -11.37
CA VAL A 82 1.94 -11.04 -10.78
C VAL A 82 2.36 -10.07 -11.87
N ALA A 83 1.68 -8.93 -11.99
CA ALA A 83 2.01 -7.93 -12.98
C ALA A 83 3.45 -7.42 -12.78
N LYS A 84 4.13 -7.16 -13.88
CA LYS A 84 5.49 -6.61 -13.90
C LYS A 84 5.46 -5.24 -14.54
N LEU A 85 5.57 -4.21 -13.72
CA LEU A 85 5.65 -2.85 -14.23
C LEU A 85 6.96 -2.59 -14.95
N GLY A 86 6.88 -2.07 -16.17
CA GLY A 86 8.02 -1.51 -16.86
C GLY A 86 8.46 -0.19 -16.23
N TRP A 87 9.75 0.15 -16.40
CA TRP A 87 10.27 1.37 -15.76
C TRP A 87 9.51 2.62 -16.20
N ARG A 88 9.23 2.77 -17.49
CA ARG A 88 8.46 3.91 -18.01
C ARG A 88 7.07 4.01 -17.38
N GLU A 89 6.39 2.88 -17.19
CA GLU A 89 5.08 2.85 -16.55
C GLU A 89 5.17 3.25 -15.07
N ILE A 90 6.26 2.90 -14.38
CA ILE A 90 6.53 3.34 -13.01
C ILE A 90 6.68 4.87 -12.95
N GLU A 91 7.45 5.46 -13.86
CA GLU A 91 7.59 6.92 -13.99
C GLU A 91 6.24 7.58 -14.27
N ASP A 92 5.50 7.10 -15.26
CA ASP A 92 4.18 7.65 -15.64
C ASP A 92 3.18 7.59 -14.47
N ILE A 93 3.20 6.51 -13.67
CA ILE A 93 2.34 6.39 -12.49
C ILE A 93 2.75 7.40 -11.41
N HIS A 94 4.05 7.57 -11.14
CA HIS A 94 4.53 8.52 -10.14
C HIS A 94 4.20 9.95 -10.53
N ASP A 95 4.32 10.31 -11.80
CA ASP A 95 3.97 11.64 -12.31
C ASP A 95 2.51 11.98 -12.05
N VAL A 96 1.59 11.10 -12.44
CA VAL A 96 0.15 11.29 -12.17
C VAL A 96 -0.16 11.26 -10.67
N TRP A 97 0.50 10.38 -9.91
CA TRP A 97 0.35 10.31 -8.46
C TRP A 97 0.83 11.60 -7.78
N ALA A 98 1.97 12.17 -8.21
CA ALA A 98 2.47 13.44 -7.70
C ALA A 98 1.46 14.58 -7.93
N MET A 99 0.95 14.72 -9.16
CA MET A 99 -0.04 15.74 -9.51
C MET A 99 -1.30 15.64 -8.63
N LEU A 100 -1.88 14.46 -8.52
CA LEU A 100 -3.14 14.27 -7.80
C LEU A 100 -2.98 14.40 -6.29
N THR A 101 -1.92 13.83 -5.72
CA THR A 101 -1.71 13.86 -4.26
C THR A 101 -1.32 15.25 -3.79
N SER A 102 -0.52 15.98 -4.56
CA SER A 102 -0.16 17.37 -4.25
C SER A 102 -1.39 18.27 -4.26
N GLU A 103 -2.31 18.09 -5.21
CA GLU A 103 -3.59 18.79 -5.23
C GLU A 103 -4.49 18.40 -4.05
N ALA A 104 -4.49 17.10 -3.65
CA ALA A 104 -5.24 16.66 -2.47
C ALA A 104 -4.73 17.34 -1.20
N VAL A 105 -3.42 17.44 -1.03
CA VAL A 105 -2.79 18.10 0.13
C VAL A 105 -3.10 19.60 0.12
N TYR A 106 -3.04 20.26 -1.02
CA TYR A 106 -3.45 21.66 -1.15
C TYR A 106 -4.87 21.87 -0.65
N ARG A 107 -5.84 21.11 -1.15
CA ARG A 107 -7.24 21.16 -0.74
C ARG A 107 -7.47 20.80 0.72
N PHE A 108 -6.70 19.84 1.24
CA PHE A 108 -6.71 19.48 2.64
C PHE A 108 -6.36 20.69 3.51
N VAL A 109 -5.25 21.40 3.22
CA VAL A 109 -4.80 22.55 4.01
C VAL A 109 -5.84 23.68 4.04
N GLU A 110 -6.53 23.92 2.92
CA GLU A 110 -7.60 24.93 2.85
C GLU A 110 -8.80 24.59 3.73
N ARG A 111 -9.05 23.31 4.03
CA ARG A 111 -10.25 22.81 4.70
C ARG A 111 -9.99 22.24 6.09
N ALA A 112 -8.74 21.95 6.41
CA ALA A 112 -8.33 21.26 7.61
C ALA A 112 -8.81 22.00 8.88
N LYS A 113 -9.45 21.26 9.77
CA LYS A 113 -9.81 21.68 11.10
C LYS A 113 -8.64 21.48 12.06
N PRO A 114 -8.66 22.07 13.26
CA PRO A 114 -7.60 21.85 14.25
C PRO A 114 -7.37 20.35 14.55
N GLU A 115 -8.44 19.56 14.60
CA GLU A 115 -8.38 18.11 14.85
C GLU A 115 -7.63 17.35 13.76
N ASP A 116 -7.77 17.80 12.49
CA ASP A 116 -7.09 17.23 11.34
C ASP A 116 -5.58 17.51 11.41
N LEU A 117 -5.19 18.72 11.82
CA LEU A 117 -3.77 19.08 12.00
C LEU A 117 -3.14 18.25 13.12
N ASP A 118 -3.87 17.99 14.20
CA ASP A 118 -3.41 17.11 15.28
C ASP A 118 -3.29 15.66 14.83
N ALA A 119 -4.22 15.19 13.99
CA ALA A 119 -4.14 13.84 13.40
C ALA A 119 -2.91 13.69 12.50
N VAL A 120 -2.60 14.70 11.67
CA VAL A 120 -1.39 14.74 10.84
C VAL A 120 -0.13 14.66 11.69
N ARG A 121 -0.05 15.45 12.77
CA ARG A 121 1.11 15.46 13.67
C ARG A 121 1.33 14.09 14.32
N ARG A 122 0.27 13.46 14.82
CA ARG A 122 0.35 12.11 15.39
C ARG A 122 0.79 11.07 14.36
N ALA A 123 0.20 11.09 13.16
CA ALA A 123 0.55 10.13 12.11
C ALA A 123 1.98 10.30 11.62
N ALA A 124 2.51 11.53 11.58
CA ALA A 124 3.92 11.78 11.26
C ALA A 124 4.87 11.24 12.33
N ALA A 125 4.50 11.37 13.63
CA ALA A 125 5.27 10.77 14.71
C ALA A 125 5.25 9.25 14.66
N ASP A 126 4.08 8.63 14.40
CA ASP A 126 3.93 7.18 14.19
C ASP A 126 4.83 6.69 13.05
N LEU A 127 4.90 7.45 11.94
CA LEU A 127 5.78 7.15 10.82
C LEU A 127 7.26 7.22 11.21
N GLY A 128 7.66 8.23 11.97
CA GLY A 128 9.04 8.33 12.50
C GLY A 128 9.41 7.10 13.31
N HIS A 129 8.52 6.62 14.18
CA HIS A 129 8.74 5.37 14.94
C HIS A 129 8.80 4.15 14.03
N ALA A 130 7.93 4.05 13.04
CA ALA A 130 7.92 2.91 12.11
C ALA A 130 9.21 2.86 11.27
N LEU A 131 9.73 4.02 10.83
CA LEU A 131 10.98 4.09 10.06
C LEU A 131 12.23 3.72 10.87
N ALA A 132 12.16 3.74 12.19
CA ALA A 132 13.21 3.23 13.07
C ALA A 132 13.23 1.70 13.19
N ASN A 133 12.20 1.00 12.71
CA ASN A 133 12.08 -0.46 12.70
C ASN A 133 12.44 -1.04 11.34
N ASP A 134 12.89 -2.31 11.29
CA ASP A 134 13.27 -2.99 10.04
C ASP A 134 12.07 -3.58 9.25
N SER A 135 10.83 -3.27 9.63
CA SER A 135 9.63 -3.82 9.00
C SER A 135 9.14 -2.94 7.85
N ALA A 136 9.45 -3.31 6.61
CA ALA A 136 8.97 -2.62 5.41
C ALA A 136 7.44 -2.48 5.36
N VAL A 137 6.72 -3.47 5.90
CA VAL A 137 5.26 -3.47 5.96
C VAL A 137 4.75 -2.41 6.93
N GLU A 138 5.33 -2.33 8.15
CA GLU A 138 4.93 -1.33 9.14
C GLU A 138 5.23 0.08 8.64
N GLN A 139 6.39 0.30 8.03
CA GLN A 139 6.78 1.57 7.42
C GLN A 139 5.81 1.99 6.32
N LEU A 140 5.43 1.07 5.41
CA LEU A 140 4.47 1.35 4.35
C LEU A 140 3.07 1.63 4.91
N VAL A 141 2.62 0.89 5.93
CA VAL A 141 1.33 1.10 6.59
C VAL A 141 1.29 2.48 7.25
N ALA A 142 2.34 2.87 7.97
CA ALA A 142 2.43 4.18 8.61
C ALA A 142 2.42 5.32 7.57
N THR A 143 3.17 5.17 6.47
CA THR A 143 3.18 6.12 5.36
C THR A 143 1.79 6.26 4.75
N ASN A 144 1.14 5.14 4.45
CA ASN A 144 -0.21 5.16 3.87
C ASN A 144 -1.24 5.78 4.83
N LYS A 145 -1.13 5.53 6.15
CA LYS A 145 -1.99 6.13 7.17
C LYS A 145 -1.87 7.66 7.20
N LEU A 146 -0.65 8.20 7.10
CA LEU A 146 -0.44 9.64 7.03
C LEU A 146 -1.08 10.24 5.78
N PHE A 147 -0.83 9.66 4.60
CA PHE A 147 -1.40 10.17 3.35
C PHE A 147 -2.92 10.03 3.27
N SER A 148 -3.52 9.00 3.90
CA SER A 148 -4.97 8.84 3.93
C SER A 148 -5.67 10.02 4.61
N ILE A 149 -5.07 10.64 5.62
CA ILE A 149 -5.64 11.82 6.30
C ILE A 149 -5.84 12.97 5.30
N PHE A 150 -4.85 13.21 4.44
CA PHE A 150 -4.94 14.26 3.41
C PHE A 150 -5.97 13.92 2.33
N LEU A 151 -5.92 12.67 1.86
CA LEU A 151 -6.80 12.19 0.79
C LEU A 151 -8.25 12.20 1.22
N ASP A 152 -8.57 11.57 2.36
CA ASP A 152 -9.95 11.39 2.82
C ASP A 152 -10.63 12.73 3.15
N SER A 153 -9.85 13.75 3.48
CA SER A 153 -10.34 15.09 3.82
C SER A 153 -10.19 16.13 2.68
N CYS A 154 -9.65 15.78 1.51
CA CYS A 154 -9.45 16.72 0.40
C CYS A 154 -10.77 17.17 -0.29
N GLY A 155 -11.87 16.44 -0.04
CA GLY A 155 -13.20 16.77 -0.58
C GLY A 155 -13.39 16.43 -2.06
N ASN A 156 -12.63 15.48 -2.61
CA ASN A 156 -12.79 14.98 -3.97
C ASN A 156 -12.63 13.45 -4.02
N SER A 157 -13.75 12.73 -3.90
CA SER A 157 -13.76 11.27 -3.86
C SER A 157 -13.23 10.61 -5.14
N VAL A 158 -13.42 11.23 -6.30
CA VAL A 158 -12.90 10.71 -7.58
C VAL A 158 -11.37 10.76 -7.61
N LEU A 159 -10.79 11.88 -7.17
CA LEU A 159 -9.34 12.03 -7.03
C LEU A 159 -8.78 10.95 -6.09
N VAL A 160 -9.41 10.77 -4.93
CA VAL A 160 -9.02 9.77 -3.92
C VAL A 160 -9.02 8.35 -4.50
N GLU A 161 -10.09 7.98 -5.20
CA GLU A 161 -10.20 6.66 -5.85
C GLU A 161 -9.06 6.42 -6.84
N ILE A 162 -8.76 7.40 -7.69
CA ILE A 162 -7.69 7.29 -8.68
C ILE A 162 -6.34 7.14 -7.98
N VAL A 163 -6.05 7.95 -6.96
CA VAL A 163 -4.79 7.87 -6.21
C VAL A 163 -4.62 6.49 -5.57
N TYR A 164 -5.63 5.96 -4.89
CA TYR A 164 -5.53 4.64 -4.28
C TYR A 164 -5.29 3.52 -5.30
N ARG A 165 -5.92 3.59 -6.48
CA ARG A 165 -5.68 2.64 -7.57
C ARG A 165 -4.25 2.71 -8.11
N LEU A 166 -3.69 3.90 -8.27
CA LEU A 166 -2.31 4.08 -8.73
C LEU A 166 -1.31 3.57 -7.68
N VAL A 167 -1.48 3.99 -6.42
CA VAL A 167 -0.57 3.65 -5.32
C VAL A 167 -0.55 2.15 -5.04
N SER A 168 -1.70 1.46 -5.17
CA SER A 168 -1.76 0.00 -4.97
C SER A 168 -0.82 -0.77 -5.89
N ARG A 169 -0.60 -0.30 -7.12
CA ARG A 169 0.31 -0.89 -8.10
C ARG A 169 1.79 -0.69 -7.74
N LEU A 170 2.09 0.36 -6.99
CA LEU A 170 3.44 0.72 -6.56
C LEU A 170 3.82 0.16 -5.18
N ASN A 171 2.88 -0.38 -4.42
CA ASN A 171 3.10 -0.76 -3.02
C ASN A 171 4.29 -1.70 -2.81
N PHE A 172 4.51 -2.67 -3.70
CA PHE A 172 5.68 -3.53 -3.64
C PHE A 172 6.99 -2.74 -3.78
N LEU A 173 7.07 -1.83 -4.75
CA LEU A 173 8.26 -0.99 -4.97
C LEU A 173 8.46 -0.01 -3.83
N ARG A 174 7.39 0.58 -3.32
CA ARG A 174 7.42 1.51 -2.18
C ARG A 174 7.92 0.82 -0.91
N ALA A 175 7.40 -0.38 -0.60
CA ALA A 175 7.88 -1.16 0.54
C ALA A 175 9.37 -1.49 0.41
N ARG A 176 9.83 -1.84 -0.79
CA ARG A 176 11.26 -2.12 -1.06
C ARG A 176 12.11 -0.85 -1.00
N ALA A 177 11.60 0.27 -1.49
CA ALA A 177 12.31 1.55 -1.43
C ALA A 177 12.54 2.00 0.03
N LEU A 178 11.58 1.79 0.92
CA LEU A 178 11.72 2.11 2.34
C LEU A 178 12.87 1.34 3.03
N GLN A 179 13.26 0.18 2.49
CA GLN A 179 14.41 -0.60 2.96
C GLN A 179 15.72 -0.22 2.26
N TYR A 180 15.70 0.74 1.34
CA TYR A 180 16.91 1.20 0.67
C TYR A 180 17.69 2.13 1.60
N GLU A 181 18.99 1.89 1.70
CA GLU A 181 19.89 2.63 2.60
C GLU A 181 19.81 4.14 2.35
N GLY A 182 19.58 4.89 3.39
CA GLY A 182 19.45 6.35 3.36
C GLY A 182 18.07 6.87 2.97
N TRP A 183 17.21 6.08 2.30
CA TRP A 183 15.89 6.55 1.89
C TRP A 183 14.95 6.81 3.07
N GLY A 184 14.97 5.97 4.11
CA GLY A 184 14.11 6.17 5.28
C GLY A 184 14.33 7.52 5.95
N ALA A 185 15.60 7.94 6.12
CA ALA A 185 15.96 9.24 6.70
C ALA A 185 15.53 10.40 5.79
N LEU A 186 15.75 10.31 4.47
CA LEU A 186 15.31 11.32 3.51
C LEU A 186 13.78 11.42 3.46
N CYS A 187 13.09 10.29 3.40
CA CYS A 187 11.63 10.21 3.44
C CYS A 187 11.07 10.92 4.68
N LEU A 188 11.60 10.65 5.87
CA LEU A 188 11.18 11.31 7.11
C LEU A 188 11.42 12.81 7.07
N HIS A 189 12.58 13.26 6.56
CA HIS A 189 12.90 14.67 6.43
C HIS A 189 11.88 15.39 5.53
N GLU A 190 11.61 14.85 4.34
CA GLU A 190 10.67 15.42 3.37
C GLU A 190 9.22 15.40 3.89
N ILE A 191 8.81 14.34 4.57
CA ILE A 191 7.50 14.27 5.23
C ILE A 191 7.37 15.36 6.31
N ASN A 192 8.41 15.61 7.08
CA ASN A 192 8.39 16.68 8.08
C ASN A 192 8.28 18.08 7.44
N GLU A 193 8.84 18.29 6.24
CA GLU A 193 8.63 19.54 5.49
C GLU A 193 7.16 19.69 5.06
N ILE A 194 6.53 18.61 4.58
CA ILE A 194 5.10 18.61 4.24
C ILE A 194 4.26 18.95 5.48
N VAL A 195 4.53 18.26 6.60
CA VAL A 195 3.81 18.49 7.87
C VAL A 195 3.99 19.90 8.37
N ALA A 196 5.21 20.46 8.32
CA ALA A 196 5.47 21.84 8.71
C ALA A 196 4.67 22.84 7.87
N ALA A 197 4.61 22.66 6.54
CA ALA A 197 3.82 23.51 5.67
C ALA A 197 2.31 23.41 5.94
N ILE A 198 1.81 22.20 6.24
CA ILE A 198 0.42 21.96 6.64
C ILE A 198 0.10 22.67 7.97
N GLN A 199 0.97 22.53 8.98
CA GLN A 199 0.81 23.18 10.29
C GLN A 199 0.84 24.70 10.17
N ALA A 200 1.66 25.23 9.26
CA ALA A 200 1.71 26.67 8.93
C ALA A 200 0.51 27.15 8.09
N ARG A 201 -0.42 26.26 7.73
CA ARG A 201 -1.56 26.55 6.85
C ARG A 201 -1.15 27.18 5.53
N ASN A 202 -0.04 26.73 4.96
CA ASN A 202 0.44 27.16 3.66
C ASN A 202 0.18 26.10 2.59
N PRO A 203 -0.95 26.18 1.85
CA PRO A 203 -1.35 25.15 0.90
C PRO A 203 -0.38 25.05 -0.28
N ILE A 204 0.22 26.16 -0.72
CA ILE A 204 1.18 26.16 -1.82
C ILE A 204 2.45 25.43 -1.42
N ALA A 205 3.04 25.77 -0.27
CA ALA A 205 4.24 25.12 0.22
C ALA A 205 4.00 23.60 0.49
N ALA A 206 2.84 23.23 1.05
CA ALA A 206 2.49 21.86 1.30
C ALA A 206 2.34 21.04 0.00
N ARG A 207 1.69 21.62 -1.02
CA ARG A 207 1.60 21.05 -2.36
C ARG A 207 2.96 20.78 -2.96
N ASP A 208 3.81 21.84 -2.99
CA ASP A 208 5.12 21.76 -3.64
C ASP A 208 6.07 20.80 -2.91
N ALA A 209 6.03 20.74 -1.58
CA ALA A 209 6.76 19.76 -0.79
C ALA A 209 6.28 18.32 -1.06
N THR A 210 4.97 18.11 -1.19
CA THR A 210 4.40 16.79 -1.53
C THR A 210 4.85 16.33 -2.91
N HIS A 211 4.86 17.23 -3.89
CA HIS A 211 5.32 16.91 -5.24
C HIS A 211 6.78 16.45 -5.22
N ARG A 212 7.68 17.23 -4.60
CA ARG A 212 9.09 16.85 -4.47
C ARG A 212 9.29 15.51 -3.77
N HIS A 213 8.53 15.24 -2.71
CA HIS A 213 8.61 13.96 -1.99
C HIS A 213 8.26 12.78 -2.89
N ILE A 214 7.22 12.89 -3.73
CA ILE A 214 6.83 11.81 -4.63
C ILE A 214 7.87 11.63 -5.76
N ASP A 215 8.47 12.71 -6.26
CA ASP A 215 9.58 12.63 -7.21
C ASP A 215 10.80 11.91 -6.61
N SER A 216 11.16 12.24 -5.36
CA SER A 216 12.21 11.53 -4.62
C SER A 216 11.87 10.05 -4.42
N ALA A 217 10.61 9.72 -4.13
CA ALA A 217 10.15 8.34 -4.00
C ALA A 217 10.26 7.57 -5.33
N CYS A 218 9.99 8.23 -6.47
CA CYS A 218 10.21 7.67 -7.80
C CYS A 218 11.69 7.33 -8.03
N ALA A 219 12.59 8.25 -7.67
CA ALA A 219 14.03 8.04 -7.79
C ALA A 219 14.51 6.86 -6.92
N ALA A 220 14.02 6.75 -5.68
CA ALA A 220 14.32 5.62 -4.79
C ALA A 220 13.80 4.28 -5.36
N ALA A 221 12.57 4.25 -5.87
CA ALA A 221 12.00 3.07 -6.52
C ALA A 221 12.83 2.62 -7.74
N LYS A 222 13.41 3.57 -8.49
CA LYS A 222 14.32 3.31 -9.60
C LYS A 222 15.58 2.57 -9.15
N GLN A 223 16.20 3.03 -8.09
CA GLN A 223 17.40 2.38 -7.58
C GLN A 223 17.13 0.94 -7.16
N VAL A 224 16.01 0.72 -6.47
CA VAL A 224 15.58 -0.64 -6.07
C VAL A 224 15.31 -1.53 -7.27
N ALA A 225 14.64 -1.04 -8.30
CA ALA A 225 14.35 -1.80 -9.51
C ALA A 225 15.63 -2.19 -10.26
N LEU A 226 16.59 -1.29 -10.36
CA LEU A 226 17.92 -1.56 -10.98
C LEU A 226 18.71 -2.62 -10.20
N LEU A 227 18.73 -2.54 -8.86
CA LEU A 227 19.41 -3.52 -8.01
C LEU A 227 18.78 -4.91 -8.10
N ALA A 228 17.46 -5.00 -8.24
CA ALA A 228 16.75 -6.26 -8.41
C ALA A 228 17.07 -6.98 -9.73
N THR A 229 17.45 -6.24 -10.77
CA THR A 229 17.88 -6.83 -12.05
C THR A 229 19.32 -7.33 -12.02
N THR A 230 20.17 -6.79 -11.15
CA THR A 230 21.59 -7.15 -11.04
C THR A 230 21.88 -8.24 -9.99
N ARG A 231 20.96 -8.52 -9.08
CA ARG A 231 21.11 -9.53 -8.02
C ARG A 231 19.91 -10.46 -8.02
N PRO A 232 19.99 -11.70 -8.57
CA PRO A 232 18.93 -12.68 -8.38
C PRO A 232 18.79 -12.97 -6.89
N LEU A 233 17.55 -12.89 -6.37
CA LEU A 233 17.19 -13.16 -4.98
C LEU A 233 17.80 -14.52 -4.57
N GLN A 234 18.72 -14.51 -3.63
CA GLN A 234 19.15 -15.73 -2.95
C GLN A 234 17.90 -16.28 -2.22
N ARG A 235 17.37 -17.39 -2.74
CA ARG A 235 16.34 -18.18 -2.06
C ARG A 235 16.87 -18.48 -0.65
N ALA A 236 16.14 -18.07 0.37
CA ALA A 236 16.36 -18.53 1.72
C ALA A 236 16.33 -20.07 1.68
N ARG A 237 17.49 -20.68 1.78
CA ARG A 237 17.62 -22.14 1.93
C ARG A 237 17.04 -22.48 3.29
N GLY A 238 15.83 -23.04 3.27
CA GLY A 238 15.24 -23.68 4.46
C GLY A 238 16.24 -24.66 5.06
N GLY A 239 16.63 -24.40 6.30
CA GLY A 239 17.47 -25.28 7.06
C GLY A 239 16.82 -26.66 7.19
N ARG A 240 17.31 -27.63 6.42
CA ARG A 240 17.10 -29.04 6.76
C ARG A 240 18.03 -29.34 7.92
N SER A 241 17.48 -29.41 9.10
CA SER A 241 18.14 -30.05 10.22
C SER A 241 18.27 -31.56 9.90
N SER A 242 19.47 -31.97 9.55
CA SER A 242 19.83 -33.39 9.50
C SER A 242 19.91 -33.92 10.95
N GLY A 243 18.89 -34.62 11.37
CA GLY A 243 18.98 -35.52 12.53
C GLY A 243 19.89 -36.68 12.14
N ALA A 244 21.13 -36.65 12.59
CA ALA A 244 22.00 -37.85 12.60
C ALA A 244 21.68 -38.63 13.87
N SER A 245 20.97 -39.73 13.68
CA SER A 245 20.95 -40.86 14.63
C SER A 245 22.32 -41.51 14.63
N SER A 246 22.96 -41.55 15.78
CA SER A 246 24.09 -42.48 16.02
C SER A 246 23.63 -43.51 17.03
N ALA A 247 23.44 -44.74 16.56
CA ALA A 247 23.41 -45.92 17.39
C ALA A 247 24.82 -46.48 17.45
N ALA A 248 25.30 -46.70 18.62
CA ALA A 248 26.19 -47.79 19.04
C ALA A 248 26.29 -47.78 20.58
#